data_1ea24cc7c27e2ba9d86c3235dc94a3e9
#
_entry.id   1ea24cc7c27e2ba9d86c3235dc94a3e9
#
_cell.length_a   1.000
_cell.length_b   1.000
_cell.length_c   1.000
_cell.angle_alpha   90.00
_cell.angle_beta   90.00
_cell.angle_gamma   90.00
#
_symmetry.space_group_name_H-M   'P 1'
#
loop_
_entity.id
_entity.type
_entity.pdbx_description
1 polymer ?
#
loop_
_entity_poly.entity_id
_entity_poly.type
_entity_poly.pdbx_seq_one_letter_code
_entity_poly.pdbx_strand_id
1 'polypeptide(L)'
;MELLNRKKTGKVERPVKVLQFGEGNFLRAFVDYMIDIANEQGKFNGDIVLVKPIEFGSLDRFHDQECQYTVQLRGIVDGEPKRINRIVTSVADAVDAYGEYQKYADYAKLDSLRYIVSNTTEAGIVYDDTDRLEMEPPKSYPGKLTKFLYERYKHFNGAMDKGLVMLPVELIDDNGIHLKECVEKLAVLWNLEDGFKTWLDEACVFTSTLVDRIVTGYPRDEAEELCKEFGYQDNLIVTGEPFALWVIESAKDISKEFPLPDAGLPVSYTHLTLP
;
A
#
# COMPACT_ATOMS: atom_id res chain seq x y z
N MET A 1 1.10 18.03 25.14
CA MET A 1 0.14 16.95 24.84
C MET A 1 0.91 15.67 24.63
N GLU A 2 0.32 14.52 24.99
CA GLU A 2 0.90 13.21 24.71
C GLU A 2 0.83 12.90 23.22
N LEU A 3 1.85 12.24 22.71
CA LEU A 3 1.91 11.83 21.30
C LEU A 3 0.90 10.69 21.05
N LEU A 4 0.26 10.70 19.89
CA LEU A 4 -0.64 9.62 19.47
C LEU A 4 0.14 8.30 19.41
N ASN A 5 -0.42 7.23 19.96
CA ASN A 5 0.21 5.91 20.04
C ASN A 5 -0.84 4.79 20.17
N ARG A 6 -0.42 3.53 20.08
CA ARG A 6 -1.31 2.35 20.14
C ARG A 6 -2.09 2.21 21.44
N LYS A 7 -1.49 2.59 22.57
CA LYS A 7 -2.18 2.56 23.86
C LYS A 7 -3.37 3.50 23.87
N LYS A 8 -3.21 4.69 23.24
CA LYS A 8 -4.27 5.70 23.19
C LYS A 8 -5.39 5.31 22.22
N THR A 9 -5.06 4.65 21.11
CA THR A 9 -6.03 4.24 20.08
C THR A 9 -6.72 2.91 20.39
N GLY A 10 -6.14 2.09 21.27
CA GLY A 10 -6.61 0.74 21.51
C GLY A 10 -6.44 -0.18 20.28
N LYS A 11 -5.38 0.04 19.50
CA LYS A 11 -5.12 -0.74 18.27
C LYS A 11 -5.28 -2.23 18.49
N VAL A 12 -6.08 -2.85 17.65
CA VAL A 12 -6.23 -4.31 17.57
C VAL A 12 -5.18 -4.84 16.60
N GLU A 13 -4.37 -5.79 17.03
CA GLU A 13 -3.40 -6.46 16.17
C GLU A 13 -4.09 -7.42 15.20
N ARG A 14 -3.70 -7.36 13.93
CA ARG A 14 -4.22 -8.19 12.85
C ARG A 14 -3.07 -8.81 12.06
N PRO A 15 -3.29 -9.90 11.33
CA PRO A 15 -2.26 -10.42 10.43
C PRO A 15 -1.89 -9.37 9.37
N VAL A 16 -0.60 -9.25 9.08
CA VAL A 16 -0.14 -8.39 7.98
C VAL A 16 -0.57 -9.02 6.66
N LYS A 17 -1.45 -8.34 5.95
CA LYS A 17 -1.95 -8.77 4.63
C LYS A 17 -1.48 -7.88 3.49
N VAL A 18 -1.05 -6.66 3.79
CA VAL A 18 -0.67 -5.66 2.79
C VAL A 18 0.76 -5.19 3.04
N LEU A 19 1.57 -5.21 2.00
CA LEU A 19 2.85 -4.50 1.95
C LEU A 19 2.69 -3.31 0.99
N GLN A 20 2.96 -2.11 1.47
CA GLN A 20 2.70 -0.88 0.75
C GLN A 20 3.98 -0.12 0.45
N PHE A 21 4.34 -0.01 -0.83
CA PHE A 21 5.47 0.79 -1.28
C PHE A 21 5.08 2.25 -1.40
N GLY A 22 5.47 3.02 -0.41
CA GLY A 22 5.17 4.43 -0.21
C GLY A 22 4.44 4.69 1.11
N GLU A 23 4.89 5.72 1.80
CA GLU A 23 4.37 6.21 3.08
C GLU A 23 3.76 7.62 2.93
N GLY A 24 3.54 8.03 1.69
CA GLY A 24 3.09 9.38 1.34
C GLY A 24 1.66 9.70 1.76
N ASN A 25 1.33 10.98 1.72
CA ASN A 25 0.03 11.50 2.15
C ASN A 25 -1.14 10.86 1.41
N PHE A 26 -0.98 10.59 0.09
CA PHE A 26 -2.05 10.02 -0.71
C PHE A 26 -2.44 8.63 -0.20
N LEU A 27 -1.50 7.72 -0.09
CA LEU A 27 -1.76 6.34 0.37
C LEU A 27 -2.39 6.34 1.77
N ARG A 28 -1.89 7.18 2.67
CA ARG A 28 -2.39 7.29 4.04
C ARG A 28 -3.86 7.75 4.12
N ALA A 29 -4.23 8.73 3.29
CA ALA A 29 -5.61 9.22 3.23
C ALA A 29 -6.50 8.44 2.26
N PHE A 30 -5.97 7.46 1.55
CA PHE A 30 -6.72 6.67 0.56
C PHE A 30 -6.74 5.19 0.94
N VAL A 31 -5.66 4.46 0.69
CA VAL A 31 -5.62 3.01 0.92
C VAL A 31 -5.70 2.68 2.40
N ASP A 32 -4.84 3.28 3.22
CA ASP A 32 -4.78 2.99 4.66
C ASP A 32 -6.09 3.37 5.35
N TYR A 33 -6.67 4.51 4.97
CA TYR A 33 -7.98 4.98 5.44
C TYR A 33 -9.11 4.01 5.09
N MET A 34 -9.14 3.50 3.84
CA MET A 34 -10.17 2.55 3.40
C MET A 34 -10.02 1.18 4.08
N ILE A 35 -8.80 0.67 4.21
CA ILE A 35 -8.54 -0.59 4.91
C ILE A 35 -8.90 -0.47 6.38
N ASP A 36 -8.65 0.68 7.01
CA ASP A 36 -9.03 0.92 8.40
C ASP A 36 -10.56 0.87 8.61
N ILE A 37 -11.34 1.46 7.69
CA ILE A 37 -12.80 1.35 7.70
C ILE A 37 -13.25 -0.11 7.50
N ALA A 38 -12.66 -0.80 6.53
CA ALA A 38 -13.00 -2.19 6.27
C ALA A 38 -12.67 -3.12 7.45
N ASN A 39 -11.58 -2.84 8.16
CA ASN A 39 -11.22 -3.54 9.40
C ASN A 39 -12.23 -3.29 10.53
N GLU A 40 -12.63 -2.02 10.75
CA GLU A 40 -13.62 -1.66 11.75
C GLU A 40 -14.96 -2.37 11.53
N GLN A 41 -15.33 -2.51 10.26
CA GLN A 41 -16.57 -3.21 9.87
C GLN A 41 -16.42 -4.74 9.79
N GLY A 42 -15.26 -5.29 10.15
CA GLY A 42 -14.98 -6.73 10.10
C GLY A 42 -14.95 -7.34 8.70
N LYS A 43 -14.72 -6.52 7.67
CA LYS A 43 -14.72 -6.96 6.26
C LYS A 43 -13.36 -7.39 5.74
N PHE A 44 -12.25 -6.88 6.32
CA PHE A 44 -10.91 -7.17 5.80
C PHE A 44 -10.05 -8.00 6.76
N ASN A 45 -9.96 -7.61 8.03
CA ASN A 45 -9.13 -8.26 9.05
C ASN A 45 -7.66 -8.40 8.61
N GLY A 46 -7.01 -7.28 8.31
CA GLY A 46 -5.62 -7.26 7.88
C GLY A 46 -4.94 -5.92 8.14
N ASP A 47 -3.68 -5.97 8.57
CA ASP A 47 -2.85 -4.79 8.76
C ASP A 47 -1.91 -4.56 7.56
N ILE A 48 -1.41 -3.34 7.46
CA ILE A 48 -0.52 -2.82 6.43
C ILE A 48 0.88 -2.65 7.03
N VAL A 49 1.91 -2.96 6.25
CA VAL A 49 3.28 -2.53 6.51
C VAL A 49 3.68 -1.53 5.44
N LEU A 50 4.10 -0.35 5.87
CA LEU A 50 4.62 0.68 4.97
C LEU A 50 6.07 0.38 4.64
N VAL A 51 6.44 0.48 3.37
CA VAL A 51 7.82 0.39 2.91
C VAL A 51 8.25 1.75 2.36
N LYS A 52 9.27 2.35 2.95
CA LYS A 52 9.96 3.51 2.36
C LYS A 52 10.84 3.01 1.22
N PRO A 53 10.47 3.25 -0.06
CA PRO A 53 11.14 2.64 -1.20
C PRO A 53 12.35 3.42 -1.71
N ILE A 54 12.64 4.58 -1.14
CA ILE A 54 13.70 5.49 -1.52
C ILE A 54 14.75 5.62 -0.43
N GLU A 55 15.98 5.97 -0.81
CA GLU A 55 17.10 6.10 0.12
C GLU A 55 16.94 7.29 1.08
N PHE A 56 16.24 8.33 0.65
CA PHE A 56 16.09 9.58 1.40
C PHE A 56 14.84 9.57 2.29
N GLY A 57 14.83 10.49 3.28
CA GLY A 57 13.73 10.63 4.22
C GLY A 57 13.88 9.75 5.46
N SER A 58 13.03 9.97 6.45
CA SER A 58 13.02 9.26 7.73
C SER A 58 11.64 8.71 8.04
N LEU A 59 11.59 7.57 8.72
CA LEU A 59 10.39 6.95 9.29
C LEU A 59 10.20 7.29 10.78
N ASP A 60 11.05 8.14 11.37
CA ASP A 60 11.03 8.43 12.81
C ASP A 60 9.63 8.82 13.31
N ARG A 61 8.92 9.69 12.58
CA ARG A 61 7.55 10.08 12.98
C ARG A 61 6.56 8.93 13.00
N PHE A 62 6.73 7.95 12.09
CA PHE A 62 5.90 6.74 12.11
C PHE A 62 6.23 5.89 13.31
N HIS A 63 7.51 5.70 13.61
CA HIS A 63 7.94 4.91 14.76
C HIS A 63 7.56 5.60 16.08
N ASP A 64 7.76 6.91 16.20
CA ASP A 64 7.39 7.69 17.39
C ASP A 64 5.89 7.59 17.72
N GLN A 65 5.03 7.49 16.70
CA GLN A 65 3.57 7.36 16.84
C GLN A 65 3.08 5.92 16.69
N GLU A 66 3.99 4.93 16.69
CA GLU A 66 3.67 3.52 16.51
C GLU A 66 2.77 3.29 15.29
N CYS A 67 3.03 4.04 14.20
CA CYS A 67 2.29 4.06 12.94
C CYS A 67 0.81 4.49 13.05
N GLN A 68 0.43 5.19 14.12
CA GLN A 68 -0.92 5.74 14.27
C GLN A 68 -0.95 7.21 13.81
N TYR A 69 -1.98 7.60 13.09
CA TYR A 69 -2.13 8.99 12.62
C TYR A 69 -3.59 9.32 12.30
N THR A 70 -3.88 10.62 12.27
CA THR A 70 -5.21 11.14 11.96
C THR A 70 -5.33 11.53 10.50
N VAL A 71 -6.39 11.05 9.85
CA VAL A 71 -6.86 11.57 8.56
C VAL A 71 -8.07 12.45 8.84
N GLN A 72 -8.00 13.70 8.38
CA GLN A 72 -9.13 14.62 8.42
C GLN A 72 -9.63 14.92 7.01
N LEU A 73 -10.86 14.52 6.71
CA LEU A 73 -11.51 14.82 5.44
C LEU A 73 -12.43 16.04 5.62
N ARG A 74 -12.33 16.99 4.69
CA ARG A 74 -13.06 18.25 4.70
C ARG A 74 -13.74 18.49 3.36
N GLY A 75 -15.02 18.81 3.36
CA GLY A 75 -15.74 19.09 2.14
C GLY A 75 -17.24 19.18 2.36
N ILE A 76 -17.97 19.25 1.25
CA ILE A 76 -19.42 19.22 1.27
C ILE A 76 -19.89 17.78 1.11
N VAL A 77 -20.71 17.30 2.05
CA VAL A 77 -21.33 15.98 2.01
C VAL A 77 -22.84 16.21 2.20
N ASP A 78 -23.65 15.76 1.25
CA ASP A 78 -25.11 15.95 1.24
C ASP A 78 -25.53 17.45 1.30
N GLY A 79 -24.75 18.32 0.65
CA GLY A 79 -24.98 19.77 0.62
C GLY A 79 -24.51 20.54 1.86
N GLU A 80 -23.97 19.88 2.87
CA GLU A 80 -23.52 20.49 4.12
C GLU A 80 -22.01 20.39 4.28
N PRO A 81 -21.33 21.45 4.81
CA PRO A 81 -19.93 21.37 5.16
C PRO A 81 -19.71 20.33 6.25
N LYS A 82 -18.84 19.34 5.99
CA LYS A 82 -18.49 18.30 6.96
C LYS A 82 -16.98 18.23 7.16
N ARG A 83 -16.62 17.86 8.39
CA ARG A 83 -15.27 17.57 8.82
C ARG A 83 -15.29 16.18 9.46
N ILE A 84 -14.60 15.22 8.86
CA ILE A 84 -14.55 13.83 9.29
C ILE A 84 -13.13 13.56 9.79
N ASN A 85 -12.99 13.23 11.06
CA ASN A 85 -11.71 12.87 11.67
C ASN A 85 -11.70 11.35 11.89
N ARG A 86 -10.63 10.69 11.44
CA ARG A 86 -10.41 9.27 11.67
C ARG A 86 -8.97 9.02 12.07
N ILE A 87 -8.77 8.34 13.18
CA ILE A 87 -7.46 7.79 13.51
C ILE A 87 -7.29 6.48 12.75
N VAL A 88 -6.30 6.42 11.87
CA VAL A 88 -5.95 5.20 11.15
C VAL A 88 -5.12 4.31 12.08
N THR A 89 -5.58 3.08 12.25
CA THR A 89 -4.97 2.05 13.11
C THR A 89 -4.58 0.79 12.32
N SER A 90 -4.83 0.78 11.02
CA SER A 90 -4.56 -0.36 10.13
C SER A 90 -3.08 -0.55 9.78
N VAL A 91 -2.20 0.37 10.19
CA VAL A 91 -0.77 0.26 9.92
C VAL A 91 -0.06 -0.40 11.12
N ALA A 92 0.59 -1.54 10.85
CA ALA A 92 1.30 -2.32 11.85
C ALA A 92 2.76 -1.89 12.01
N ASP A 93 3.43 -1.52 10.93
CA ASP A 93 4.85 -1.20 10.93
C ASP A 93 5.21 -0.29 9.75
N ALA A 94 6.36 0.35 9.82
CA ALA A 94 6.99 1.06 8.73
C ALA A 94 8.45 0.64 8.64
N VAL A 95 8.92 0.26 7.45
CA VAL A 95 10.25 -0.29 7.22
C VAL A 95 11.00 0.47 6.12
N ASP A 96 12.26 0.76 6.36
CA ASP A 96 13.16 1.35 5.38
C ASP A 96 13.81 0.23 4.54
N ALA A 97 13.44 0.16 3.26
CA ALA A 97 13.98 -0.86 2.36
C ALA A 97 15.52 -0.81 2.21
N TYR A 98 16.14 0.36 2.42
CA TYR A 98 17.59 0.53 2.38
C TYR A 98 18.25 0.33 3.74
N GLY A 99 17.72 0.99 4.78
CA GLY A 99 18.29 0.94 6.13
C GLY A 99 18.01 -0.36 6.88
N GLU A 100 16.89 -1.04 6.55
CA GLU A 100 16.42 -2.26 7.22
C GLU A 100 16.13 -3.37 6.21
N TYR A 101 17.02 -3.56 5.22
CA TYR A 101 16.77 -4.47 4.08
C TYR A 101 16.30 -5.86 4.50
N GLN A 102 16.96 -6.48 5.47
CA GLN A 102 16.59 -7.84 5.91
C GLN A 102 15.18 -7.89 6.50
N LYS A 103 14.78 -6.89 7.28
CA LYS A 103 13.42 -6.77 7.83
C LYS A 103 12.39 -6.62 6.71
N TYR A 104 12.69 -5.79 5.71
CA TYR A 104 11.86 -5.66 4.50
C TYR A 104 11.74 -6.99 3.75
N ALA A 105 12.86 -7.67 3.49
CA ALA A 105 12.88 -8.94 2.75
C ALA A 105 12.13 -10.06 3.49
N ASP A 106 12.14 -10.07 4.82
CA ASP A 106 11.46 -11.08 5.63
C ASP A 106 9.94 -11.02 5.50
N TYR A 107 9.36 -9.87 5.12
CA TYR A 107 7.92 -9.79 4.81
C TYR A 107 7.51 -10.68 3.62
N ALA A 108 8.43 -11.00 2.69
CA ALA A 108 8.15 -11.94 1.61
C ALA A 108 7.82 -13.36 2.10
N LYS A 109 8.24 -13.70 3.32
CA LYS A 109 8.06 -15.02 3.95
C LYS A 109 6.78 -15.14 4.76
N LEU A 110 6.02 -14.04 4.93
CA LEU A 110 4.77 -14.07 5.68
C LEU A 110 3.68 -14.83 4.92
N ASP A 111 3.14 -15.85 5.58
CA ASP A 111 2.03 -16.63 5.02
C ASP A 111 0.77 -15.79 4.80
N SER A 112 0.49 -14.85 5.69
CA SER A 112 -0.67 -13.96 5.64
C SER A 112 -0.60 -12.86 4.58
N LEU A 113 0.59 -12.55 4.04
CA LEU A 113 0.75 -11.49 3.03
C LEU A 113 0.05 -11.87 1.73
N ARG A 114 -0.80 -10.98 1.23
CA ARG A 114 -1.58 -11.22 0.00
C ARG A 114 -1.53 -10.06 -0.99
N TYR A 115 -1.34 -8.82 -0.53
CA TYR A 115 -1.48 -7.64 -1.37
C TYR A 115 -0.20 -6.81 -1.35
N ILE A 116 0.17 -6.31 -2.53
CA ILE A 116 1.19 -5.27 -2.72
C ILE A 116 0.51 -4.03 -3.25
N VAL A 117 0.59 -2.95 -2.50
CA VAL A 117 0.12 -1.62 -2.93
C VAL A 117 1.33 -0.76 -3.26
N SER A 118 1.24 0.09 -4.25
CA SER A 118 2.31 1.04 -4.58
C SER A 118 1.77 2.41 -5.01
N ASN A 119 2.50 3.45 -4.63
CA ASN A 119 2.40 4.79 -5.18
C ASN A 119 3.81 5.41 -5.17
N THR A 120 4.57 5.08 -6.18
CA THR A 120 5.99 5.45 -6.30
C THR A 120 6.22 6.63 -7.26
N THR A 121 5.18 7.42 -7.50
CA THR A 121 5.06 8.52 -8.46
C THR A 121 4.90 8.04 -9.93
N GLU A 122 4.56 8.98 -10.82
CA GLU A 122 4.40 8.71 -12.27
C GLU A 122 5.67 8.17 -12.94
N ALA A 123 6.85 8.40 -12.34
CA ALA A 123 8.14 7.91 -12.82
C ALA A 123 8.57 6.61 -12.08
N GLY A 124 7.74 6.04 -11.24
CA GLY A 124 8.13 4.90 -10.39
C GLY A 124 8.05 3.54 -11.08
N ILE A 125 7.12 3.37 -12.02
CA ILE A 125 6.98 2.11 -12.79
C ILE A 125 7.82 2.19 -14.05
N VAL A 126 9.14 2.06 -13.89
CA VAL A 126 10.11 2.14 -14.99
C VAL A 126 11.08 0.96 -14.90
N TYR A 127 11.32 0.33 -16.06
CA TYR A 127 12.35 -0.71 -16.19
C TYR A 127 13.74 -0.08 -16.11
N ASP A 128 14.57 -0.56 -15.21
CA ASP A 128 15.98 -0.18 -15.08
C ASP A 128 16.87 -1.39 -15.37
N ASP A 129 17.58 -1.36 -16.50
CA ASP A 129 18.47 -2.42 -16.93
C ASP A 129 19.78 -2.47 -16.12
N THR A 130 19.99 -1.52 -15.21
CA THR A 130 21.15 -1.51 -14.29
C THR A 130 20.86 -2.24 -12.98
N ASP A 131 19.60 -2.55 -12.68
CA ASP A 131 19.23 -3.33 -11.50
C ASP A 131 19.81 -4.75 -11.56
N ARG A 132 20.26 -5.26 -10.42
CA ARG A 132 20.82 -6.61 -10.26
C ARG A 132 20.15 -7.33 -9.10
N LEU A 133 20.03 -8.65 -9.23
CA LEU A 133 19.41 -9.50 -8.20
C LEU A 133 20.17 -9.43 -6.85
N GLU A 134 21.49 -9.23 -6.89
CA GLU A 134 22.36 -9.17 -5.72
C GLU A 134 22.22 -7.86 -4.93
N MET A 135 21.62 -6.82 -5.52
CA MET A 135 21.42 -5.53 -4.84
C MET A 135 20.45 -5.66 -3.66
N GLU A 136 20.72 -4.93 -2.57
CA GLU A 136 19.95 -4.95 -1.34
C GLU A 136 19.59 -3.52 -0.86
N PRO A 137 18.50 -2.94 -1.41
CA PRO A 137 17.62 -3.44 -2.47
C PRO A 137 18.08 -3.05 -3.89
N PRO A 138 17.45 -3.57 -4.98
CA PRO A 138 17.52 -2.98 -6.32
C PRO A 138 17.07 -1.51 -6.30
N LYS A 139 17.49 -0.70 -7.29
CA LYS A 139 17.23 0.74 -7.28
C LYS A 139 15.79 1.09 -7.64
N SER A 140 15.28 0.50 -8.73
CA SER A 140 13.92 0.77 -9.18
C SER A 140 12.87 0.10 -8.29
N TYR A 141 11.64 0.62 -8.30
CA TYR A 141 10.51 -0.06 -7.64
C TYR A 141 10.20 -1.42 -8.28
N PRO A 142 10.11 -1.55 -9.62
CA PRO A 142 9.93 -2.86 -10.23
C PRO A 142 11.05 -3.84 -9.89
N GLY A 143 12.30 -3.37 -9.75
CA GLY A 143 13.42 -4.19 -9.30
C GLY A 143 13.23 -4.71 -7.87
N LYS A 144 12.85 -3.83 -6.93
CA LYS A 144 12.52 -4.23 -5.56
C LYS A 144 11.39 -5.26 -5.52
N LEU A 145 10.32 -5.01 -6.29
CA LEU A 145 9.18 -5.92 -6.37
C LEU A 145 9.58 -7.27 -6.98
N THR A 146 10.33 -7.29 -8.08
CA THR A 146 10.77 -8.54 -8.72
C THR A 146 11.59 -9.39 -7.76
N LYS A 147 12.56 -8.79 -7.05
CA LYS A 147 13.36 -9.51 -6.05
C LYS A 147 12.48 -10.02 -4.92
N PHE A 148 11.57 -9.21 -4.40
CA PHE A 148 10.63 -9.60 -3.35
C PHE A 148 9.75 -10.78 -3.75
N LEU A 149 9.18 -10.75 -4.96
CA LEU A 149 8.37 -11.85 -5.51
C LEU A 149 9.21 -13.12 -5.70
N TYR A 150 10.45 -12.98 -6.16
CA TYR A 150 11.35 -14.13 -6.33
C TYR A 150 11.76 -14.77 -5.00
N GLU A 151 12.05 -13.96 -3.98
CA GLU A 151 12.30 -14.43 -2.61
C GLU A 151 11.09 -15.20 -2.05
N ARG A 152 9.88 -14.68 -2.28
CA ARG A 152 8.64 -15.34 -1.89
C ARG A 152 8.44 -16.67 -2.62
N TYR A 153 8.60 -16.67 -3.94
CA TYR A 153 8.54 -17.88 -4.76
C TYR A 153 9.47 -18.97 -4.24
N LYS A 154 10.73 -18.61 -3.96
CA LYS A 154 11.71 -19.57 -3.41
C LYS A 154 11.32 -20.07 -2.02
N HIS A 155 10.90 -19.16 -1.13
CA HIS A 155 10.55 -19.52 0.25
C HIS A 155 9.40 -20.53 0.29
N PHE A 156 8.38 -20.35 -0.54
CA PHE A 156 7.22 -21.22 -0.61
C PHE A 156 7.33 -22.32 -1.68
N ASN A 157 8.51 -22.53 -2.26
CA ASN A 157 8.75 -23.55 -3.30
C ASN A 157 7.76 -23.49 -4.47
N GLY A 158 7.41 -22.28 -4.90
CA GLY A 158 6.49 -22.06 -6.02
C GLY A 158 5.03 -22.43 -5.76
N ALA A 159 4.61 -22.49 -4.49
CA ALA A 159 3.22 -22.80 -4.14
C ALA A 159 2.26 -21.77 -4.76
N MET A 160 1.26 -22.25 -5.51
CA MET A 160 0.35 -21.42 -6.31
C MET A 160 -0.60 -20.57 -5.44
N ASP A 161 -0.93 -21.01 -4.23
CA ASP A 161 -1.75 -20.29 -3.26
C ASP A 161 -0.98 -19.16 -2.54
N LYS A 162 0.32 -19.01 -2.81
CA LYS A 162 1.19 -17.97 -2.23
C LYS A 162 1.46 -16.80 -3.17
N GLY A 163 0.84 -16.77 -4.34
CA GLY A 163 0.85 -15.63 -5.23
C GLY A 163 0.27 -14.37 -4.57
N LEU A 164 0.67 -13.20 -5.06
CA LEU A 164 0.26 -11.90 -4.53
C LEU A 164 -0.61 -11.15 -5.54
N VAL A 165 -1.43 -10.23 -5.04
CA VAL A 165 -2.20 -9.28 -5.83
C VAL A 165 -1.48 -7.93 -5.80
N MET A 166 -1.04 -7.44 -6.94
CA MET A 166 -0.46 -6.11 -7.10
C MET A 166 -1.56 -5.10 -7.39
N LEU A 167 -1.62 -4.05 -6.59
CA LEU A 167 -2.58 -2.94 -6.62
C LEU A 167 -1.80 -1.62 -6.78
N PRO A 168 -1.22 -1.34 -7.97
CA PRO A 168 -0.55 -0.08 -8.21
C PRO A 168 -1.58 1.05 -8.25
N VAL A 169 -1.32 2.17 -7.58
CA VAL A 169 -2.18 3.36 -7.59
C VAL A 169 -1.45 4.60 -8.14
N GLU A 170 -0.40 4.38 -8.88
CA GLU A 170 0.27 5.40 -9.68
C GLU A 170 -0.66 5.92 -10.79
N LEU A 171 -0.64 7.23 -11.03
CA LEU A 171 -1.43 7.87 -12.10
C LEU A 171 -0.79 7.61 -13.48
N ILE A 172 -0.80 6.36 -13.88
CA ILE A 172 -0.27 5.86 -15.15
C ILE A 172 -1.36 4.99 -15.77
N ASP A 173 -1.69 5.22 -17.04
CA ASP A 173 -2.61 4.35 -17.77
C ASP A 173 -2.06 2.92 -17.77
N ASP A 174 -2.93 1.93 -17.56
CA ASP A 174 -2.56 0.52 -17.54
C ASP A 174 -1.40 0.20 -16.57
N ASN A 175 -1.34 0.88 -15.43
CA ASN A 175 -0.24 0.81 -14.46
C ASN A 175 0.15 -0.63 -14.08
N GLY A 176 -0.82 -1.53 -13.92
CA GLY A 176 -0.57 -2.93 -13.60
C GLY A 176 0.05 -3.72 -14.76
N ILE A 177 -0.36 -3.44 -15.99
CA ILE A 177 0.23 -4.06 -17.19
C ILE A 177 1.68 -3.62 -17.32
N HIS A 178 1.97 -2.32 -17.20
CA HIS A 178 3.33 -1.79 -17.25
C HIS A 178 4.21 -2.34 -16.12
N LEU A 179 3.66 -2.47 -14.91
CA LEU A 179 4.38 -3.06 -13.79
C LEU A 179 4.74 -4.53 -14.08
N LYS A 180 3.80 -5.31 -14.59
CA LYS A 180 4.04 -6.72 -14.98
C LYS A 180 5.14 -6.83 -16.03
N GLU A 181 5.09 -6.01 -17.08
CA GLU A 181 6.12 -6.00 -18.11
C GLU A 181 7.52 -5.70 -17.57
N CYS A 182 7.63 -4.76 -16.60
CA CYS A 182 8.91 -4.46 -15.96
C CYS A 182 9.43 -5.66 -15.16
N VAL A 183 8.55 -6.31 -14.38
CA VAL A 183 8.89 -7.51 -13.59
C VAL A 183 9.35 -8.66 -14.51
N GLU A 184 8.65 -8.91 -15.61
CA GLU A 184 9.00 -9.94 -16.58
C GLU A 184 10.35 -9.67 -17.27
N LYS A 185 10.59 -8.43 -17.67
CA LYS A 185 11.89 -8.01 -18.26
C LYS A 185 13.03 -8.20 -17.26
N LEU A 186 12.82 -7.88 -15.99
CA LEU A 186 13.83 -8.10 -14.95
C LEU A 186 14.04 -9.58 -14.64
N ALA A 187 13.00 -10.39 -14.67
CA ALA A 187 13.12 -11.85 -14.53
C ALA A 187 13.96 -12.47 -15.67
N VAL A 188 13.84 -11.94 -16.88
CA VAL A 188 14.68 -12.33 -18.02
C VAL A 188 16.12 -11.82 -17.85
N LEU A 189 16.29 -10.54 -17.50
CA LEU A 189 17.61 -9.92 -17.28
C LEU A 189 18.42 -10.66 -16.22
N TRP A 190 17.76 -11.08 -15.14
CA TRP A 190 18.39 -11.80 -14.02
C TRP A 190 18.46 -13.32 -14.25
N ASN A 191 18.04 -13.79 -15.43
CA ASN A 191 18.03 -15.21 -15.80
C ASN A 191 17.34 -16.11 -14.75
N LEU A 192 16.18 -15.64 -14.24
CA LEU A 192 15.40 -16.41 -13.29
C LEU A 192 14.74 -17.60 -13.98
N GLU A 193 14.54 -18.68 -13.22
CA GLU A 193 14.01 -19.93 -13.74
C GLU A 193 12.59 -19.82 -14.31
N ASP A 194 12.25 -20.67 -15.28
CA ASP A 194 10.94 -20.68 -15.94
C ASP A 194 9.80 -20.97 -14.96
N GLY A 195 10.06 -21.74 -13.90
CA GLY A 195 9.09 -21.98 -12.83
C GLY A 195 8.64 -20.69 -12.13
N PHE A 196 9.53 -19.72 -11.94
CA PHE A 196 9.17 -18.41 -11.40
C PHE A 196 8.29 -17.61 -12.37
N LYS A 197 8.61 -17.63 -13.66
CA LYS A 197 7.81 -16.95 -14.69
C LYS A 197 6.40 -17.53 -14.76
N THR A 198 6.27 -18.87 -14.74
CA THR A 198 4.97 -19.55 -14.67
C THR A 198 4.20 -19.14 -13.40
N TRP A 199 4.87 -19.08 -12.26
CA TRP A 199 4.25 -18.67 -10.99
C TRP A 199 3.79 -17.21 -11.02
N LEU A 200 4.54 -16.30 -11.67
CA LEU A 200 4.11 -14.93 -11.88
C LEU A 200 2.80 -14.85 -12.68
N ASP A 201 2.68 -15.64 -13.73
CA ASP A 201 1.53 -15.64 -14.63
C ASP A 201 0.29 -16.30 -14.00
N GLU A 202 0.48 -17.42 -13.32
CA GLU A 202 -0.64 -18.24 -12.85
C GLU A 202 -1.06 -17.93 -11.40
N ALA A 203 -0.10 -17.64 -10.52
CA ALA A 203 -0.35 -17.41 -9.10
C ALA A 203 -0.55 -15.95 -8.75
N CYS A 204 0.21 -15.03 -9.38
CA CYS A 204 0.11 -13.60 -9.12
C CYS A 204 -1.01 -12.93 -9.94
N VAL A 205 -1.47 -11.78 -9.44
CA VAL A 205 -2.48 -10.96 -10.12
C VAL A 205 -1.95 -9.53 -10.21
N PHE A 206 -1.76 -9.05 -11.42
CA PHE A 206 -1.42 -7.65 -11.67
C PHE A 206 -2.70 -6.92 -12.08
N THR A 207 -3.20 -6.04 -11.24
CA THR A 207 -4.40 -5.24 -11.52
C THR A 207 -3.99 -3.89 -12.08
N SER A 208 -4.79 -3.31 -12.99
CA SER A 208 -4.68 -1.91 -13.34
C SER A 208 -5.69 -1.10 -12.53
N THR A 209 -5.31 0.05 -12.01
CA THR A 209 -6.19 0.84 -11.16
C THR A 209 -6.28 2.30 -11.59
N LEU A 210 -7.46 2.87 -11.37
CA LEU A 210 -7.70 4.30 -11.46
C LEU A 210 -8.16 4.79 -10.08
N VAL A 211 -7.50 5.80 -9.57
CA VAL A 211 -7.78 6.39 -8.25
C VAL A 211 -8.05 7.88 -8.38
N ASP A 212 -8.93 8.38 -7.53
CA ASP A 212 -9.21 9.81 -7.43
C ASP A 212 -9.57 10.19 -5.99
N ARG A 213 -8.83 11.11 -5.43
CA ARG A 213 -9.06 11.86 -4.19
C ARG A 213 -8.08 13.02 -4.11
N ILE A 214 -8.56 14.21 -3.81
CA ILE A 214 -7.67 15.33 -3.50
C ILE A 214 -7.17 15.18 -2.07
N VAL A 215 -5.85 15.05 -1.92
CA VAL A 215 -5.15 14.98 -0.63
C VAL A 215 -4.19 16.15 -0.53
N THR A 216 -4.46 17.06 0.42
CA THR A 216 -3.69 18.30 0.61
C THR A 216 -2.47 18.10 1.52
N GLY A 217 -2.38 16.96 2.18
CA GLY A 217 -1.23 16.58 2.99
C GLY A 217 -1.26 17.11 4.41
N TYR A 218 -0.07 17.31 5.00
CA TYR A 218 0.07 17.79 6.38
C TYR A 218 -0.34 19.26 6.51
N PRO A 219 -1.29 19.62 7.38
CA PRO A 219 -1.84 20.97 7.50
C PRO A 219 -0.93 21.88 8.36
N ARG A 220 0.20 22.32 7.84
CA ARG A 220 1.28 23.00 8.59
C ARG A 220 0.81 24.17 9.43
N ASP A 221 -0.08 25.00 8.87
CA ASP A 221 -0.54 26.23 9.53
C ASP A 221 -1.62 25.97 10.59
N GLU A 222 -2.27 24.79 10.56
CA GLU A 222 -3.38 24.44 11.45
C GLU A 222 -3.02 23.27 12.39
N ALA A 223 -1.88 22.61 12.20
CA ALA A 223 -1.55 21.36 12.88
C ALA A 223 -1.57 21.50 14.41
N GLU A 224 -1.06 22.61 14.96
CA GLU A 224 -1.06 22.85 16.40
C GLU A 224 -2.48 23.03 16.96
N GLU A 225 -3.34 23.73 16.23
CA GLU A 225 -4.75 23.92 16.61
C GLU A 225 -5.53 22.62 16.54
N LEU A 226 -5.32 21.84 15.47
CA LEU A 226 -5.91 20.50 15.32
C LEU A 226 -5.47 19.55 16.44
N CYS A 227 -4.20 19.55 16.80
CA CYS A 227 -3.73 18.76 17.93
C CYS A 227 -4.42 19.14 19.25
N LYS A 228 -4.65 20.45 19.49
CA LYS A 228 -5.42 20.92 20.65
C LYS A 228 -6.87 20.44 20.60
N GLU A 229 -7.50 20.52 19.44
CA GLU A 229 -8.86 20.01 19.20
C GLU A 229 -8.97 18.51 19.46
N PHE A 230 -8.00 17.72 18.97
CA PHE A 230 -7.96 16.28 19.14
C PHE A 230 -7.59 15.84 20.57
N GLY A 231 -6.89 16.68 21.31
CA GLY A 231 -6.41 16.37 22.67
C GLY A 231 -5.16 15.48 22.70
N TYR A 232 -4.46 15.34 21.56
CA TYR A 232 -3.18 14.63 21.43
C TYR A 232 -2.29 15.30 20.39
N GLN A 233 -0.98 15.04 20.47
CA GLN A 233 -0.01 15.47 19.45
C GLN A 233 0.00 14.44 18.30
N ASP A 234 -0.08 14.93 17.07
CA ASP A 234 0.02 14.11 15.85
C ASP A 234 0.88 14.84 14.81
N ASN A 235 2.05 14.29 14.52
CA ASN A 235 3.02 14.82 13.57
C ASN A 235 2.82 14.27 12.15
N LEU A 236 1.80 13.43 11.98
CA LEU A 236 1.47 12.73 10.75
C LEU A 236 0.07 13.04 10.23
N ILE A 237 -0.62 14.06 10.74
CA ILE A 237 -1.98 14.44 10.26
C ILE A 237 -1.97 14.55 8.74
N VAL A 238 -2.98 13.97 8.10
CA VAL A 238 -3.22 14.13 6.65
C VAL A 238 -4.59 14.73 6.44
N THR A 239 -4.67 15.72 5.56
CA THR A 239 -5.94 16.32 5.15
C THR A 239 -6.27 15.98 3.70
N GLY A 240 -7.56 15.85 3.41
CA GLY A 240 -8.07 15.57 2.09
C GLY A 240 -9.57 15.84 1.96
N GLU A 241 -10.11 15.53 0.81
CA GLU A 241 -11.55 15.64 0.56
C GLU A 241 -12.31 14.35 0.89
N PRO A 242 -13.63 14.42 1.17
CA PRO A 242 -14.47 13.23 1.40
C PRO A 242 -14.64 12.37 0.16
N PHE A 243 -14.64 12.97 -1.04
CA PHE A 243 -14.75 12.22 -2.29
C PHE A 243 -13.60 11.25 -2.45
N ALA A 244 -13.90 10.07 -2.94
CA ALA A 244 -12.91 9.10 -3.36
C ALA A 244 -13.50 8.20 -4.44
N LEU A 245 -12.64 7.71 -5.32
CA LEU A 245 -12.96 6.70 -6.31
C LEU A 245 -11.76 5.75 -6.46
N TRP A 246 -12.00 4.45 -6.42
CA TRP A 246 -11.02 3.44 -6.76
C TRP A 246 -11.62 2.43 -7.72
N VAL A 247 -11.19 2.44 -8.96
CA VAL A 247 -11.55 1.43 -9.95
C VAL A 247 -10.39 0.44 -10.06
N ILE A 248 -10.69 -0.83 -9.90
CA ILE A 248 -9.71 -1.92 -9.97
C ILE A 248 -10.10 -2.84 -11.12
N GLU A 249 -9.27 -2.87 -12.15
CA GLU A 249 -9.42 -3.74 -13.29
C GLU A 249 -8.51 -4.96 -13.12
N SER A 250 -9.09 -6.16 -13.26
CA SER A 250 -8.37 -7.40 -13.02
C SER A 250 -8.83 -8.52 -13.95
N ALA A 251 -7.88 -9.34 -14.42
CA ALA A 251 -8.18 -10.56 -15.16
C ALA A 251 -8.80 -11.67 -14.29
N LYS A 252 -8.61 -11.59 -12.96
CA LYS A 252 -9.19 -12.53 -11.98
C LYS A 252 -10.10 -11.77 -11.03
N ASP A 253 -11.22 -12.37 -10.66
CA ASP A 253 -12.12 -11.78 -9.65
C ASP A 253 -11.48 -11.78 -8.27
N ILE A 254 -11.11 -10.59 -7.78
CA ILE A 254 -10.56 -10.39 -6.43
C ILE A 254 -11.59 -9.73 -5.49
N SER A 255 -12.80 -9.47 -5.93
CA SER A 255 -13.80 -8.73 -5.17
C SER A 255 -14.19 -9.39 -3.85
N LYS A 256 -14.12 -10.73 -3.78
CA LYS A 256 -14.42 -11.49 -2.57
C LYS A 256 -13.27 -11.52 -1.57
N GLU A 257 -12.03 -11.44 -2.04
CA GLU A 257 -10.86 -11.46 -1.16
C GLU A 257 -10.43 -10.04 -0.74
N PHE A 258 -10.78 -9.02 -1.52
CA PHE A 258 -10.56 -7.59 -1.22
C PHE A 258 -11.90 -6.84 -1.19
N PRO A 259 -12.79 -7.13 -0.22
CA PRO A 259 -14.20 -6.76 -0.25
C PRO A 259 -14.45 -5.33 0.26
N LEU A 260 -13.74 -4.33 -0.25
CA LEU A 260 -13.90 -2.93 0.18
C LEU A 260 -15.29 -2.34 -0.13
N PRO A 261 -15.98 -2.69 -1.25
CA PRO A 261 -17.36 -2.24 -1.47
C PRO A 261 -18.33 -2.72 -0.40
N ASP A 262 -18.10 -3.90 0.20
CA ASP A 262 -18.94 -4.44 1.29
C ASP A 262 -18.84 -3.61 2.58
N ALA A 263 -17.82 -2.76 2.69
CA ALA A 263 -17.66 -1.77 3.73
C ALA A 263 -18.24 -0.40 3.34
N GLY A 264 -19.03 -0.31 2.26
CA GLY A 264 -19.61 0.94 1.77
C GLY A 264 -18.58 1.91 1.19
N LEU A 265 -17.40 1.42 0.81
CA LEU A 265 -16.33 2.23 0.25
C LEU A 265 -16.51 2.40 -1.26
N PRO A 266 -16.07 3.54 -1.83
CA PRO A 266 -16.23 3.86 -3.25
C PRO A 266 -15.20 3.13 -4.13
N VAL A 267 -15.23 1.80 -4.06
CA VAL A 267 -14.38 0.90 -4.83
C VAL A 267 -15.22 0.11 -5.80
N SER A 268 -14.79 0.06 -7.05
CA SER A 268 -15.45 -0.68 -8.13
C SER A 268 -14.50 -1.64 -8.79
N TYR A 269 -14.98 -2.85 -9.07
CA TYR A 269 -14.21 -3.88 -9.79
C TYR A 269 -14.72 -4.00 -11.22
N THR A 270 -13.79 -4.02 -12.16
CA THR A 270 -14.07 -4.34 -13.56
C THR A 270 -13.29 -5.59 -13.96
N HIS A 271 -13.93 -6.48 -14.72
CA HIS A 271 -13.30 -7.68 -15.23
C HIS A 271 -13.06 -7.50 -16.73
N LEU A 272 -11.81 -7.69 -17.16
CA LEU A 272 -11.52 -7.93 -18.57
C LEU A 272 -12.09 -9.31 -18.94
N THR A 273 -13.27 -9.32 -19.53
CA THR A 273 -13.68 -10.47 -20.33
C THR A 273 -12.90 -10.37 -21.64
N LEU A 274 -11.82 -11.13 -21.77
CA LEU A 274 -11.19 -11.34 -23.06
C LEU A 274 -12.21 -11.96 -24.01
N PRO A 275 -12.35 -11.41 -25.22
CA PRO A 275 -13.25 -11.95 -26.23
C PRO A 275 -12.89 -13.34 -26.66
#